data_fa678ad8f9f14076d6e4b6edc9e702ca
#
_entry.id   fa678ad8f9f14076d6e4b6edc9e702ca
#
_cell.length_a   1.000
_cell.length_b   1.000
_cell.length_c   1.000
_cell.angle_alpha   90.00
_cell.angle_beta   90.00
_cell.angle_gamma   90.00
#
_symmetry.space_group_name_H-M   'P 1'
#
loop_
_entity.id
_entity.type
_entity.pdbx_description
1 polymer ?
#
loop_
_entity_poly.entity_id
_entity_poly.type
_entity_poly.pdbx_seq_one_letter_code
_entity_poly.pdbx_strand_id
1 'polypeptide(L)'
;MMFSISEIKKNPDGISFNVSLNIKEKLVERNKDVLDVKEIFVQGNVSYDDGLYLLNYTLDYTITLPSSRSMLPVDVHQIEEVSEVFIEMADIRTKEELVRENLVLVLEEDYIDLEESVIDNILLTIPMQILSEEERNSNVMPSGNDWSVLTEEQYDVLQDEKKKENNPFSALNGLFED
;
A
#
# COMPACT_ATOMS: atom_id res chain seq x y z
N MET A 1 -20.02 7.89 1.76
CA MET A 1 -20.79 8.54 0.65
C MET A 1 -21.22 7.47 -0.31
N MET A 2 -22.54 7.40 -0.59
CA MET A 2 -23.12 6.32 -1.39
C MET A 2 -23.71 6.87 -2.68
N PHE A 3 -23.47 6.19 -3.79
CA PHE A 3 -24.03 6.50 -5.10
C PHE A 3 -25.08 5.45 -5.44
N SER A 4 -26.34 5.85 -5.51
CA SER A 4 -27.43 4.95 -5.91
C SER A 4 -27.31 4.56 -7.39
N ILE A 5 -27.44 3.28 -7.68
CA ILE A 5 -27.47 2.74 -9.05
C ILE A 5 -28.49 3.48 -9.92
N SER A 6 -29.69 3.75 -9.38
CA SER A 6 -30.74 4.43 -10.10
C SER A 6 -30.41 5.90 -10.44
N GLU A 7 -29.57 6.54 -9.62
CA GLU A 7 -29.12 7.91 -9.85
C GLU A 7 -28.00 7.95 -10.90
N ILE A 8 -27.05 7.03 -10.82
CA ILE A 8 -25.96 6.91 -11.81
C ILE A 8 -26.55 6.67 -13.21
N LYS A 9 -27.50 5.75 -13.37
CA LYS A 9 -28.17 5.46 -14.64
C LYS A 9 -28.91 6.66 -15.24
N LYS A 10 -29.40 7.60 -14.42
CA LYS A 10 -30.13 8.81 -14.88
C LYS A 10 -29.17 9.91 -15.37
N ASN A 11 -27.90 9.83 -15.05
CA ASN A 11 -26.88 10.82 -15.41
C ASN A 11 -25.95 10.28 -16.49
N PRO A 12 -26.22 10.51 -17.78
CA PRO A 12 -25.39 10.00 -18.87
C PRO A 12 -23.95 10.50 -18.85
N ASP A 13 -23.73 11.72 -18.30
CA ASP A 13 -22.39 12.33 -18.16
C ASP A 13 -21.66 11.85 -16.92
N GLY A 14 -22.28 10.95 -16.12
CA GLY A 14 -21.80 10.52 -14.83
C GLY A 14 -22.01 11.53 -13.71
N ILE A 15 -21.60 11.17 -12.49
CA ILE A 15 -21.69 12.00 -11.29
C ILE A 15 -20.27 12.28 -10.81
N SER A 16 -19.85 13.54 -10.94
CA SER A 16 -18.55 14.00 -10.44
C SER A 16 -18.64 14.32 -8.95
N PHE A 17 -17.59 14.03 -8.21
CA PHE A 17 -17.48 14.32 -6.78
C PHE A 17 -16.10 14.84 -6.41
N ASN A 18 -16.07 15.64 -5.34
CA ASN A 18 -14.83 16.12 -4.72
C ASN A 18 -15.12 16.28 -3.22
N VAL A 19 -14.60 15.38 -2.42
CA VAL A 19 -14.96 15.24 -1.01
C VAL A 19 -13.75 14.98 -0.13
N SER A 20 -13.82 15.43 1.10
CA SER A 20 -12.91 15.02 2.16
C SER A 20 -13.61 13.98 3.04
N LEU A 21 -12.96 12.84 3.28
CA LEU A 21 -13.51 11.75 4.06
C LEU A 21 -12.88 11.69 5.46
N ASN A 22 -13.70 11.28 6.43
CA ASN A 22 -13.23 10.98 7.79
C ASN A 22 -13.49 9.50 8.11
N ILE A 23 -12.57 8.65 7.68
CA ILE A 23 -12.67 7.19 7.79
C ILE A 23 -11.59 6.59 8.70
N LYS A 24 -10.89 7.42 9.49
CA LYS A 24 -9.82 7.00 10.40
C LYS A 24 -10.22 5.82 11.29
N GLU A 25 -11.37 5.91 11.95
CA GLU A 25 -11.82 4.87 12.89
C GLU A 25 -11.99 3.52 12.19
N LYS A 26 -12.61 3.53 11.00
CA LYS A 26 -12.82 2.32 10.19
C LYS A 26 -11.49 1.70 9.73
N LEU A 27 -10.52 2.52 9.32
CA LEU A 27 -9.19 2.06 8.89
C LEU A 27 -8.42 1.41 10.04
N VAL A 28 -8.36 2.06 11.20
CA VAL A 28 -7.70 1.53 12.40
C VAL A 28 -8.37 0.26 12.91
N GLU A 29 -9.68 0.13 12.77
CA GLU A 29 -10.41 -1.09 13.15
C GLU A 29 -10.01 -2.27 12.24
N ARG A 30 -9.89 -2.05 10.93
CA ARG A 30 -9.54 -3.09 9.95
C ARG A 30 -8.06 -3.45 9.96
N ASN A 31 -7.18 -2.48 10.20
CA ASN A 31 -5.74 -2.73 10.28
C ASN A 31 -5.12 -2.01 11.47
N LYS A 32 -4.64 -2.79 12.45
CA LYS A 32 -4.04 -2.28 13.70
C LYS A 32 -2.69 -1.62 13.52
N ASP A 33 -2.02 -1.83 12.40
CA ASP A 33 -0.76 -1.15 12.07
C ASP A 33 -0.98 0.29 11.62
N VAL A 34 -2.21 0.66 11.25
CA VAL A 34 -2.58 2.04 10.96
C VAL A 34 -2.69 2.83 12.26
N LEU A 35 -1.73 3.72 12.53
CA LEU A 35 -1.71 4.55 13.73
C LEU A 35 -2.58 5.80 13.57
N ASP A 36 -2.53 6.43 12.40
CA ASP A 36 -3.31 7.61 12.06
C ASP A 36 -3.51 7.71 10.54
N VAL A 37 -4.51 8.46 10.12
CA VAL A 37 -4.71 8.88 8.74
C VAL A 37 -5.25 10.30 8.72
N LYS A 38 -4.71 11.14 7.83
CA LYS A 38 -5.00 12.57 7.74
C LYS A 38 -5.24 12.97 6.29
N GLU A 39 -5.99 14.05 6.12
CA GLU A 39 -6.10 14.75 4.83
C GLU A 39 -6.54 13.84 3.68
N ILE A 40 -7.62 13.06 3.90
CA ILE A 40 -8.15 12.18 2.87
C ILE A 40 -9.02 12.99 1.92
N PHE A 41 -8.49 13.28 0.74
CA PHE A 41 -9.20 13.95 -0.34
C PHE A 41 -9.46 12.99 -1.49
N VAL A 42 -10.69 12.98 -1.97
CA VAL A 42 -11.12 12.08 -3.04
C VAL A 42 -11.83 12.89 -4.10
N GLN A 43 -11.31 12.87 -5.31
CA GLN A 43 -11.90 13.55 -6.45
C GLN A 43 -12.07 12.59 -7.61
N GLY A 44 -13.27 12.51 -8.17
CA GLY A 44 -13.51 11.57 -9.25
C GLY A 44 -14.88 11.68 -9.88
N ASN A 45 -15.23 10.62 -10.58
CA ASN A 45 -16.49 10.47 -11.29
C ASN A 45 -16.97 9.02 -11.19
N VAL A 46 -18.27 8.83 -11.07
CA VAL A 46 -18.94 7.55 -11.26
C VAL A 46 -19.88 7.64 -12.45
N SER A 47 -19.79 6.68 -13.36
CA SER A 47 -20.59 6.64 -14.59
C SER A 47 -21.14 5.26 -14.88
N TYR A 48 -22.11 5.18 -15.79
CA TYR A 48 -22.71 3.94 -16.26
C TYR A 48 -22.54 3.81 -17.78
N ASP A 49 -22.01 2.68 -18.21
CA ASP A 49 -21.86 2.36 -19.62
C ASP A 49 -22.09 0.87 -19.87
N ASP A 50 -22.97 0.54 -20.78
CA ASP A 50 -23.28 -0.82 -21.29
C ASP A 50 -23.36 -1.91 -20.19
N GLY A 51 -24.08 -1.65 -19.10
CA GLY A 51 -24.28 -2.60 -18.00
C GLY A 51 -23.18 -2.59 -16.95
N LEU A 52 -22.19 -1.71 -17.08
CA LEU A 52 -21.10 -1.55 -16.14
C LEU A 52 -21.14 -0.18 -15.48
N TYR A 53 -20.74 -0.14 -14.21
CA TYR A 53 -20.54 1.10 -13.46
C TYR A 53 -19.05 1.31 -13.29
N LEU A 54 -18.57 2.46 -13.71
CA LEU A 54 -17.16 2.82 -13.65
C LEU A 54 -16.97 3.88 -12.56
N LEU A 55 -16.23 3.54 -11.52
CA LEU A 55 -15.83 4.45 -10.46
C LEU A 55 -14.34 4.79 -10.65
N ASN A 56 -14.05 6.03 -11.03
CA ASN A 56 -12.68 6.50 -11.24
C ASN A 56 -12.44 7.69 -10.32
N TYR A 57 -11.35 7.65 -9.54
CA TYR A 57 -11.00 8.75 -8.67
C TYR A 57 -9.50 8.83 -8.38
N THR A 58 -9.06 10.02 -8.04
CA THR A 58 -7.76 10.27 -7.42
C THR A 58 -7.96 10.36 -5.92
N LEU A 59 -7.15 9.62 -5.18
CA LEU A 59 -7.11 9.56 -3.73
C LEU A 59 -5.80 10.15 -3.23
N ASP A 60 -5.88 11.23 -2.46
CA ASP A 60 -4.74 11.91 -1.85
C ASP A 60 -4.88 11.83 -0.33
N TYR A 61 -3.87 11.27 0.35
CA TYR A 61 -3.93 11.05 1.80
C TYR A 61 -2.56 10.93 2.44
N THR A 62 -2.50 11.16 3.74
CA THR A 62 -1.32 10.88 4.57
C THR A 62 -1.66 9.84 5.62
N ILE A 63 -0.97 8.70 5.60
CA ILE A 63 -1.13 7.61 6.56
C ILE A 63 0.09 7.54 7.47
N THR A 64 -0.14 7.37 8.78
CA THR A 64 0.91 7.16 9.77
C THR A 64 0.99 5.68 10.11
N LEU A 65 2.15 5.09 9.86
CA LEU A 65 2.42 3.67 10.06
C LEU A 65 3.69 3.48 10.89
N PRO A 66 3.86 2.36 11.62
CA PRO A 66 5.10 2.08 12.31
C PRO A 66 6.23 1.77 11.33
N SER A 67 7.41 2.31 11.58
CA SER A 67 8.61 1.92 10.82
C SER A 67 8.86 0.42 10.96
N SER A 68 9.20 -0.23 9.83
CA SER A 68 9.58 -1.64 9.82
C SER A 68 10.90 -1.94 10.55
N ARG A 69 11.66 -0.90 10.93
CA ARG A 69 12.95 -1.01 11.60
C ARG A 69 12.89 -0.60 13.07
N SER A 70 12.39 0.59 13.35
CA SER A 70 12.41 1.17 14.72
C SER A 70 11.06 1.10 15.42
N MET A 71 9.98 0.76 14.72
CA MET A 71 8.59 0.84 15.18
C MET A 71 8.13 2.26 15.54
N LEU A 72 8.92 3.28 15.23
CA LEU A 72 8.50 4.67 15.40
C LEU A 72 7.48 5.07 14.33
N PRO A 73 6.54 5.98 14.65
CA PRO A 73 5.57 6.47 13.68
C PRO A 73 6.24 7.18 12.50
N VAL A 74 5.83 6.83 11.28
CA VAL A 74 6.28 7.45 10.04
C VAL A 74 5.05 7.88 9.25
N ASP A 75 5.00 9.16 8.87
CA ASP A 75 3.96 9.67 7.98
C ASP A 75 4.36 9.36 6.53
N VAL A 76 3.45 8.71 5.81
CA VAL A 76 3.60 8.36 4.40
C VAL A 76 2.50 9.06 3.61
N HIS A 77 2.88 10.03 2.78
CA HIS A 77 1.96 10.70 1.86
C HIS A 77 1.86 9.91 0.57
N GLN A 78 0.62 9.68 0.10
CA GLN A 78 0.35 8.92 -1.12
C GLN A 78 -0.72 9.60 -1.96
N ILE A 79 -0.57 9.48 -3.27
CA ILE A 79 -1.55 9.87 -4.27
C ILE A 79 -1.76 8.67 -5.18
N GLU A 80 -3.00 8.17 -5.20
CA GLU A 80 -3.40 6.96 -5.93
C GLU A 80 -4.46 7.29 -6.98
N GLU A 81 -4.34 6.70 -8.16
CA GLU A 81 -5.41 6.69 -9.16
C GLU A 81 -6.12 5.35 -9.09
N VAL A 82 -7.40 5.39 -8.74
CA VAL A 82 -8.24 4.21 -8.57
C VAL A 82 -9.26 4.13 -9.70
N SER A 83 -9.36 2.94 -10.29
CA SER A 83 -10.37 2.61 -11.29
C SER A 83 -11.01 1.28 -10.96
N GLU A 84 -12.27 1.31 -10.57
CA GLU A 84 -13.06 0.13 -10.24
C GLU A 84 -14.25 0.02 -11.18
N VAL A 85 -14.55 -1.21 -11.56
CA VAL A 85 -15.69 -1.52 -12.43
C VAL A 85 -16.63 -2.45 -11.69
N PHE A 86 -17.91 -2.06 -11.62
CA PHE A 86 -18.93 -2.83 -10.95
C PHE A 86 -20.00 -3.32 -11.93
N ILE A 87 -20.63 -4.44 -11.60
CA ILE A 87 -21.71 -5.06 -12.36
C ILE A 87 -22.85 -5.46 -11.42
N GLU A 88 -24.10 -5.27 -11.87
CA GLU A 88 -25.25 -5.81 -11.15
C GLU A 88 -25.31 -7.33 -11.26
N MET A 89 -25.83 -7.98 -10.21
CA MET A 89 -25.99 -9.43 -10.17
C MET A 89 -26.85 -9.95 -11.32
N ALA A 90 -27.82 -9.17 -11.79
CA ALA A 90 -28.71 -9.50 -12.92
C ALA A 90 -27.95 -9.60 -14.26
N ASP A 91 -26.86 -8.84 -14.41
CA ASP A 91 -26.13 -8.71 -15.68
C ASP A 91 -24.90 -9.65 -15.77
N ILE A 92 -24.58 -10.39 -14.70
CA ILE A 92 -23.45 -11.32 -14.65
C ILE A 92 -23.43 -12.29 -15.85
N ARG A 93 -24.61 -12.82 -16.25
CA ARG A 93 -24.72 -13.78 -17.36
C ARG A 93 -24.36 -13.18 -18.71
N THR A 94 -24.51 -11.88 -18.88
CA THR A 94 -24.19 -11.17 -20.14
C THR A 94 -22.72 -10.86 -20.28
N LYS A 95 -22.01 -10.80 -19.16
CA LYS A 95 -20.59 -10.41 -19.06
C LYS A 95 -19.77 -11.45 -18.26
N GLU A 96 -20.10 -12.74 -18.42
CA GLU A 96 -19.51 -13.84 -17.64
C GLU A 96 -17.98 -13.90 -17.71
N GLU A 97 -17.38 -13.55 -18.85
CA GLU A 97 -15.93 -13.52 -19.01
C GLU A 97 -15.26 -12.49 -18.10
N LEU A 98 -15.83 -11.28 -17.99
CA LEU A 98 -15.28 -10.23 -17.12
C LEU A 98 -15.33 -10.63 -15.63
N VAL A 99 -16.44 -11.28 -15.22
CA VAL A 99 -16.59 -11.78 -13.86
C VAL A 99 -15.60 -12.91 -13.58
N ARG A 100 -15.43 -13.86 -14.53
CA ARG A 100 -14.51 -14.98 -14.36
C ARG A 100 -13.04 -14.56 -14.31
N GLU A 101 -12.68 -13.49 -15.00
CA GLU A 101 -11.34 -12.92 -15.01
C GLU A 101 -11.09 -11.96 -13.84
N ASN A 102 -12.05 -11.77 -12.94
CA ASN A 102 -12.03 -10.83 -11.82
C ASN A 102 -11.75 -9.37 -12.24
N LEU A 103 -12.24 -8.99 -13.43
CA LEU A 103 -12.10 -7.61 -13.94
C LEU A 103 -13.22 -6.69 -13.48
N VAL A 104 -14.24 -7.23 -12.82
CA VAL A 104 -15.40 -6.49 -12.32
C VAL A 104 -15.78 -6.95 -10.92
N LEU A 105 -16.26 -6.04 -10.11
CA LEU A 105 -16.81 -6.28 -8.78
C LEU A 105 -18.33 -6.43 -8.88
N VAL A 106 -18.88 -7.47 -8.26
CA VAL A 106 -20.32 -7.69 -8.26
C VAL A 106 -20.95 -6.84 -7.17
N LEU A 107 -21.94 -6.02 -7.54
CA LEU A 107 -22.72 -5.24 -6.59
C LEU A 107 -23.66 -6.15 -5.79
N GLU A 108 -23.52 -6.13 -4.48
CA GLU A 108 -24.42 -6.83 -3.55
C GLU A 108 -25.63 -5.95 -3.18
N GLU A 109 -25.46 -4.63 -3.25
CA GLU A 109 -26.43 -3.62 -2.87
C GLU A 109 -26.77 -2.69 -4.05
N ASP A 110 -27.86 -1.95 -3.95
CA ASP A 110 -28.31 -1.00 -4.98
C ASP A 110 -27.55 0.35 -4.95
N TYR A 111 -26.33 0.34 -4.46
CA TYR A 111 -25.45 1.52 -4.39
C TYR A 111 -23.96 1.13 -4.42
N ILE A 112 -23.14 2.09 -4.79
CA ILE A 112 -21.67 2.02 -4.66
C ILE A 112 -21.28 2.86 -3.46
N ASP A 113 -20.56 2.28 -2.49
CA ASP A 113 -20.04 3.00 -1.32
C ASP A 113 -18.60 3.46 -1.56
N LEU A 114 -18.44 4.77 -1.75
CA LEU A 114 -17.12 5.39 -1.94
C LEU A 114 -16.20 5.21 -0.73
N GLU A 115 -16.73 5.26 0.50
CA GLU A 115 -15.92 5.11 1.70
C GLU A 115 -15.32 3.71 1.78
N GLU A 116 -16.10 2.69 1.42
CA GLU A 116 -15.66 1.30 1.39
C GLU A 116 -14.56 1.10 0.35
N SER A 117 -14.76 1.58 -0.88
CA SER A 117 -13.76 1.55 -1.95
C SER A 117 -12.46 2.25 -1.51
N VAL A 118 -12.54 3.43 -0.91
CA VAL A 118 -11.36 4.18 -0.44
C VAL A 118 -10.62 3.43 0.68
N ILE A 119 -11.35 2.85 1.63
CA ILE A 119 -10.75 2.06 2.72
C ILE A 119 -9.98 0.86 2.15
N ASP A 120 -10.60 0.12 1.25
CA ASP A 120 -10.00 -1.07 0.65
C ASP A 120 -8.73 -0.70 -0.15
N ASN A 121 -8.78 0.36 -0.94
CA ASN A 121 -7.62 0.81 -1.72
C ASN A 121 -6.47 1.32 -0.82
N ILE A 122 -6.76 2.08 0.24
CA ILE A 122 -5.73 2.48 1.22
C ILE A 122 -5.05 1.24 1.83
N LEU A 123 -5.83 0.23 2.24
CA LEU A 123 -5.28 -0.98 2.86
C LEU A 123 -4.46 -1.82 1.88
N LEU A 124 -4.84 -1.87 0.60
CA LEU A 124 -4.13 -2.60 -0.44
C LEU A 124 -2.80 -1.94 -0.83
N THR A 125 -2.69 -0.61 -0.70
CA THR A 125 -1.52 0.16 -1.09
C THR A 125 -0.52 0.38 0.04
N ILE A 126 -0.76 -0.13 1.25
CA ILE A 126 0.20 -0.07 2.36
C ILE A 126 1.51 -0.76 1.95
N PRO A 127 2.66 -0.04 1.96
CA PRO A 127 3.92 -0.61 1.54
C PRO A 127 4.38 -1.71 2.52
N MET A 128 5.00 -2.78 2.00
CA MET A 128 5.56 -3.86 2.83
C MET A 128 6.72 -3.38 3.72
N GLN A 129 7.42 -2.33 3.32
CA GLN A 129 8.54 -1.77 4.07
C GLN A 129 8.36 -0.27 4.24
N ILE A 130 8.30 0.15 5.49
CA ILE A 130 8.13 1.55 5.90
C ILE A 130 9.38 1.96 6.66
N LEU A 131 10.08 2.96 6.17
CA LEU A 131 11.29 3.51 6.78
C LEU A 131 11.19 5.03 6.80
N SER A 132 11.65 5.66 7.88
CA SER A 132 11.85 7.10 7.92
C SER A 132 12.96 7.52 6.94
N GLU A 133 13.04 8.81 6.60
CA GLU A 133 14.14 9.32 5.77
C GLU A 133 15.52 9.10 6.43
N GLU A 134 15.61 9.23 7.75
CA GLU A 134 16.82 8.96 8.50
C GLU A 134 17.22 7.48 8.42
N GLU A 135 16.25 6.57 8.52
CA GLU A 135 16.49 5.13 8.44
C GLU A 135 16.87 4.68 7.03
N ARG A 136 16.33 5.32 5.99
CA ARG A 136 16.72 5.05 4.59
C ARG A 136 18.16 5.46 4.29
N ASN A 137 18.59 6.57 4.89
CA ASN A 137 19.92 7.14 4.68
C ASN A 137 20.98 6.58 5.64
N SER A 138 20.57 5.84 6.68
CA SER A 138 21.50 5.26 7.65
C SER A 138 21.75 3.77 7.37
N ASN A 139 23.01 3.39 7.36
CA ASN A 139 23.44 1.99 7.36
C ASN A 139 23.40 1.36 8.78
N VAL A 140 22.87 2.09 9.77
CA VAL A 140 22.74 1.61 11.14
C VAL A 140 21.54 0.67 11.22
N MET A 141 21.83 -0.60 11.45
CA MET A 141 20.81 -1.63 11.65
C MET A 141 20.55 -1.87 13.15
N PRO A 142 19.35 -2.37 13.51
CA PRO A 142 19.07 -2.72 14.90
C PRO A 142 20.08 -3.73 15.44
N SER A 143 20.53 -3.52 16.67
CA SER A 143 21.43 -4.44 17.36
C SER A 143 21.06 -4.54 18.84
N GLY A 144 21.33 -5.70 19.44
CA GLY A 144 21.17 -5.95 20.86
C GLY A 144 22.49 -6.38 21.47
N ASN A 145 22.46 -6.78 22.76
CA ASN A 145 23.68 -7.16 23.47
C ASN A 145 24.41 -8.35 22.84
N ASP A 146 23.66 -9.31 22.27
CA ASP A 146 24.21 -10.57 21.75
C ASP A 146 23.85 -10.81 20.27
N TRP A 147 23.23 -9.82 19.60
CA TRP A 147 22.84 -9.94 18.20
C TRP A 147 22.95 -8.59 17.47
N SER A 148 23.19 -8.66 16.18
CA SER A 148 23.11 -7.50 15.28
C SER A 148 22.55 -7.91 13.93
N VAL A 149 21.73 -7.04 13.34
CA VAL A 149 21.32 -7.17 11.95
C VAL A 149 22.35 -6.45 11.10
N LEU A 150 22.78 -7.09 10.03
CA LEU A 150 23.75 -6.54 9.09
C LEU A 150 23.12 -6.48 7.70
N THR A 151 23.51 -5.51 6.89
CA THR A 151 23.25 -5.57 5.45
C THR A 151 24.12 -6.66 4.82
N GLU A 152 23.77 -7.12 3.61
CA GLU A 152 24.57 -8.10 2.87
C GLU A 152 26.01 -7.62 2.71
N GLU A 153 26.23 -6.35 2.34
CA GLU A 153 27.54 -5.73 2.23
C GLU A 153 28.33 -5.74 3.55
N GLN A 154 27.68 -5.40 4.66
CA GLN A 154 28.31 -5.43 5.99
C GLN A 154 28.65 -6.85 6.42
N TYR A 155 27.80 -7.82 6.08
CA TYR A 155 28.05 -9.23 6.38
C TYR A 155 29.26 -9.76 5.59
N ASP A 156 29.37 -9.44 4.31
CA ASP A 156 30.48 -9.85 3.46
C ASP A 156 31.81 -9.27 3.96
N VAL A 157 31.87 -8.00 4.33
CA VAL A 157 33.05 -7.36 4.93
C VAL A 157 33.45 -8.08 6.22
N LEU A 158 32.49 -8.37 7.09
CA LEU A 158 32.73 -9.04 8.37
C LEU A 158 33.19 -10.50 8.20
N GLN A 159 32.69 -11.18 7.17
CA GLN A 159 33.12 -12.52 6.78
C GLN A 159 34.58 -12.51 6.27
N ASP A 160 34.95 -11.53 5.46
CA ASP A 160 36.29 -11.40 4.92
C ASP A 160 37.31 -11.02 6.01
N GLU A 161 36.91 -10.18 6.98
CA GLU A 161 37.75 -9.89 8.15
C GLU A 161 37.97 -11.15 9.00
N LYS A 162 36.91 -11.91 9.31
CA LYS A 162 37.01 -13.17 10.04
C LYS A 162 37.87 -14.22 9.30
N LYS A 163 37.78 -14.29 7.98
CA LYS A 163 38.64 -15.19 7.19
C LYS A 163 40.11 -14.77 7.26
N LYS A 164 40.40 -13.48 7.30
CA LYS A 164 41.76 -12.96 7.46
C LYS A 164 42.32 -13.25 8.86
N GLU A 165 41.55 -13.05 9.91
CA GLU A 165 41.93 -13.32 11.30
C GLU A 165 42.13 -14.81 11.58
N ASN A 166 41.25 -15.66 11.05
CA ASN A 166 41.31 -17.12 11.24
C ASN A 166 42.20 -17.86 10.22
N ASN A 167 42.95 -17.14 9.40
CA ASN A 167 43.86 -17.77 8.45
C ASN A 167 45.12 -18.27 9.17
N PRO A 168 45.31 -19.59 9.37
CA PRO A 168 46.52 -20.13 10.04
C PRO A 168 47.81 -19.82 9.28
N PHE A 169 47.73 -19.36 8.04
CA PHE A 169 48.86 -18.97 7.21
C PHE A 169 49.12 -17.45 7.19
N SER A 170 48.36 -16.64 7.92
CA SER A 170 48.55 -15.18 7.99
C SER A 170 49.96 -14.82 8.53
N ALA A 171 50.52 -15.65 9.41
CA ALA A 171 51.90 -15.50 9.92
C ALA A 171 53.00 -15.78 8.88
N LEU A 172 52.67 -16.40 7.76
CA LEU A 172 53.64 -16.73 6.69
C LEU A 172 53.70 -15.65 5.59
N ASN A 173 52.72 -14.74 5.52
CA ASN A 173 52.71 -13.67 4.51
C ASN A 173 53.84 -12.65 4.64
N GLY A 174 54.57 -12.62 5.77
CA GLY A 174 55.75 -11.76 5.98
C GLY A 174 57.10 -12.47 5.77
N LEU A 175 57.11 -13.76 5.39
CA LEU A 175 58.36 -14.54 5.26
C LEU A 175 58.88 -14.63 3.82
N PHE A 176 58.17 -14.09 2.84
CA PHE A 176 58.52 -14.18 1.41
C PHE A 176 58.66 -12.82 0.72
N GLU A 177 58.73 -11.71 1.46
CA GLU A 177 59.15 -10.41 0.93
C GLU A 177 60.64 -10.20 1.24
N ASP A 178 61.46 -10.65 0.31
CA ASP A 178 62.84 -10.20 0.09
C ASP A 178 62.95 -9.53 -1.28
#